data_58caf3a367d003589954c5add2dcefc5
#
_entry.id   58caf3a367d003589954c5add2dcefc5
#
_cell.length_a   1.000
_cell.length_b   1.000
_cell.length_c   1.000
_cell.angle_alpha   90.00
_cell.angle_beta   90.00
_cell.angle_gamma   90.00
#
_symmetry.space_group_name_H-M   'P 1'
#
loop_
_entity.id
_entity.type
_entity.pdbx_description
1 polymer ?
#
loop_
_entity_poly.entity_id
_entity_poly.type
_entity_poly.pdbx_seq_one_letter_code
_entity_poly.pdbx_strand_id
1 'polypeptide(L)'
;MPFWDTDYKKEMMKSKAAKEAAEERAAEAKQRAAEYRQKVNAVIVTTGDLKEDYEIIGPVYFQVSNKGLFSSTLSDLVNKYSAEIEEMKNNALMSERRTDWGFLWGEYSVGQNDFEKAFFVATQELKKRALMLGGDAVVCMRQDIDLDTNGFQYFYLQMYGTVVKRINK
;
A
#
# COMPACT_ATOMS: atom_id res chain seq x y z
N MET A 1 15.38 -9.39 58.91
CA MET A 1 15.33 -8.96 57.51
C MET A 1 13.89 -9.10 57.03
N PRO A 2 13.24 -8.05 56.53
CA PRO A 2 11.82 -8.10 56.22
C PRO A 2 11.56 -8.96 54.97
N PHE A 3 10.65 -9.89 55.07
CA PHE A 3 10.17 -10.87 54.08
C PHE A 3 9.59 -10.22 52.81
N TRP A 4 9.28 -8.94 52.85
CA TRP A 4 8.69 -8.14 51.74
C TRP A 4 9.67 -7.75 50.62
N ASP A 5 10.99 -7.87 50.85
CA ASP A 5 12.00 -7.44 49.89
C ASP A 5 12.23 -8.48 48.74
N THR A 6 11.91 -9.74 49.01
CA THR A 6 12.07 -10.83 48.04
C THR A 6 10.92 -10.92 47.00
N ASP A 7 9.70 -10.62 47.40
CA ASP A 7 8.54 -10.68 46.52
C ASP A 7 8.53 -9.47 45.55
N TYR A 8 8.87 -8.29 46.03
CA TYR A 8 9.01 -7.09 45.23
C TYR A 8 10.13 -7.23 44.18
N LYS A 9 11.27 -7.77 44.53
CA LYS A 9 12.36 -8.07 43.57
C LYS A 9 11.93 -9.10 42.51
N LYS A 10 11.15 -10.09 42.88
CA LYS A 10 10.65 -11.11 42.00
C LYS A 10 9.63 -10.53 40.97
N GLU A 11 8.76 -9.64 41.42
CA GLU A 11 7.81 -8.93 40.54
C GLU A 11 8.53 -7.97 39.60
N MET A 12 9.52 -7.22 40.09
CA MET A 12 10.34 -6.34 39.26
C MET A 12 11.13 -7.12 38.21
N MET A 13 11.68 -8.30 38.52
CA MET A 13 12.37 -9.14 37.56
C MET A 13 11.39 -9.70 36.50
N LYS A 14 10.19 -10.13 36.90
CA LYS A 14 9.14 -10.60 35.96
C LYS A 14 8.69 -9.47 35.03
N SER A 15 8.49 -8.27 35.58
CA SER A 15 8.11 -7.10 34.77
C SER A 15 9.20 -6.71 33.78
N LYS A 16 10.47 -6.75 34.20
CA LYS A 16 11.60 -6.47 33.30
C LYS A 16 11.73 -7.51 32.20
N ALA A 17 11.66 -8.79 32.55
CA ALA A 17 11.69 -9.88 31.54
C ALA A 17 10.52 -9.83 30.57
N ALA A 18 9.30 -9.47 31.04
CA ALA A 18 8.15 -9.29 30.17
C ALA A 18 8.32 -8.10 29.20
N LYS A 19 8.94 -7.02 29.66
CA LYS A 19 9.24 -5.84 28.84
C LYS A 19 10.29 -6.17 27.77
N GLU A 20 11.37 -6.83 28.15
CA GLU A 20 12.43 -7.28 27.22
C GLU A 20 11.85 -8.22 26.15
N ALA A 21 11.03 -9.20 26.54
CA ALA A 21 10.36 -10.11 25.61
C ALA A 21 9.36 -9.38 24.68
N ALA A 22 8.70 -8.32 25.14
CA ALA A 22 7.83 -7.50 24.32
C ALA A 22 8.61 -6.66 23.30
N GLU A 23 9.73 -6.09 23.71
CA GLU A 23 10.65 -5.33 22.85
C GLU A 23 11.26 -6.23 21.76
N GLU A 24 11.69 -7.44 22.12
CA GLU A 24 12.21 -8.43 21.17
C GLU A 24 11.16 -8.83 20.14
N ARG A 25 9.94 -9.16 20.56
CA ARG A 25 8.81 -9.46 19.65
C ARG A 25 8.48 -8.28 18.73
N ALA A 26 8.55 -7.06 19.25
CA ALA A 26 8.32 -5.85 18.47
C ALA A 26 9.44 -5.64 17.42
N ALA A 27 10.67 -5.92 17.76
CA ALA A 27 11.81 -5.85 16.85
C ALA A 27 11.70 -6.90 15.74
N GLU A 28 11.38 -8.16 16.07
CA GLU A 28 11.13 -9.21 15.09
C GLU A 28 9.96 -8.90 14.16
N ALA A 29 8.86 -8.34 14.70
CA ALA A 29 7.72 -7.94 13.90
C ALA A 29 8.08 -6.84 12.90
N LYS A 30 8.89 -5.86 13.33
CA LYS A 30 9.41 -4.80 12.43
C LYS A 30 10.30 -5.37 11.33
N GLN A 31 11.18 -6.31 11.67
CA GLN A 31 12.05 -6.94 10.69
C GLN A 31 11.23 -7.71 9.65
N ARG A 32 10.30 -8.56 10.08
CA ARG A 32 9.40 -9.32 9.17
C ARG A 32 8.58 -8.38 8.27
N ALA A 33 8.10 -7.26 8.82
CA ALA A 33 7.37 -6.27 8.04
C ALA A 33 8.27 -5.60 6.98
N ALA A 34 9.52 -5.30 7.32
CA ALA A 34 10.49 -4.74 6.38
C ALA A 34 10.85 -5.73 5.26
N GLU A 35 11.10 -7.00 5.60
CA GLU A 35 11.36 -8.06 4.62
C GLU A 35 10.16 -8.27 3.68
N TYR A 36 8.95 -8.28 4.24
CA TYR A 36 7.73 -8.37 3.43
C TYR A 36 7.57 -7.17 2.48
N ARG A 37 7.81 -5.95 2.97
CA ARG A 37 7.78 -4.73 2.15
C ARG A 37 8.81 -4.81 1.01
N GLN A 38 10.01 -5.29 1.29
CA GLN A 38 11.04 -5.48 0.28
C GLN A 38 10.60 -6.47 -0.80
N LYS A 39 9.98 -7.60 -0.42
CA LYS A 39 9.41 -8.58 -1.36
C LYS A 39 8.30 -7.96 -2.22
N VAL A 40 7.40 -7.19 -1.63
CA VAL A 40 6.33 -6.47 -2.36
C VAL A 40 6.92 -5.48 -3.36
N ASN A 41 7.94 -4.72 -2.96
CA ASN A 41 8.59 -3.75 -3.84
C ASN A 41 9.33 -4.41 -5.01
N ALA A 42 9.81 -5.64 -4.83
CA ALA A 42 10.45 -6.41 -5.89
C ALA A 42 9.48 -6.95 -6.95
N VAL A 43 8.17 -6.96 -6.68
CA VAL A 43 7.16 -7.38 -7.66
C VAL A 43 7.10 -6.35 -8.80
N ILE A 44 7.31 -6.82 -10.02
CA ILE A 44 7.20 -5.99 -11.24
C ILE A 44 5.72 -5.84 -11.60
N VAL A 45 5.30 -4.63 -11.94
CA VAL A 45 3.98 -4.36 -12.55
C VAL A 45 4.23 -3.62 -13.85
N THR A 46 3.73 -4.17 -14.96
CA THR A 46 3.91 -3.60 -16.30
C THR A 46 2.62 -3.66 -17.12
N THR A 47 2.42 -2.65 -17.95
CA THR A 47 1.33 -2.62 -18.93
C THR A 47 1.60 -3.48 -20.15
N GLY A 48 2.86 -3.82 -20.38
CA GLY A 48 3.30 -4.71 -21.44
C GLY A 48 3.54 -6.13 -20.94
N ASP A 49 4.21 -6.89 -21.79
CA ASP A 49 4.68 -8.23 -21.48
C ASP A 49 6.15 -8.21 -21.00
N LEU A 50 6.62 -9.31 -20.42
CA LEU A 50 8.03 -9.48 -20.06
C LEU A 50 8.81 -10.05 -21.26
N LYS A 51 10.10 -9.73 -21.30
CA LYS A 51 11.02 -10.30 -22.32
C LYS A 51 11.64 -11.63 -21.90
N GLU A 52 11.31 -12.12 -20.73
CA GLU A 52 11.80 -13.36 -20.15
C GLU A 52 10.68 -14.39 -20.02
N ASP A 53 11.04 -15.67 -19.96
CA ASP A 53 10.09 -16.76 -19.81
C ASP A 53 9.42 -16.73 -18.43
N TYR A 54 8.13 -17.02 -18.37
CA TYR A 54 7.36 -17.07 -17.12
C TYR A 54 6.22 -18.08 -17.18
N GLU A 55 5.74 -18.48 -16.02
CA GLU A 55 4.52 -19.26 -15.85
C GLU A 55 3.36 -18.36 -15.48
N ILE A 56 2.22 -18.57 -16.10
CA ILE A 56 0.97 -17.85 -15.80
C ILE A 56 0.34 -18.47 -14.57
N ILE A 57 0.09 -17.65 -13.56
CA ILE A 57 -0.60 -18.06 -12.33
C ILE A 57 -2.11 -17.77 -12.43
N GLY A 58 -2.49 -16.56 -12.83
CA GLY A 58 -3.89 -16.21 -12.97
C GLY A 58 -4.17 -14.71 -12.94
N PRO A 59 -5.43 -14.31 -13.05
CA PRO A 59 -5.81 -12.91 -13.04
C PRO A 59 -5.70 -12.30 -11.64
N VAL A 60 -5.42 -11.01 -11.60
CA VAL A 60 -5.46 -10.19 -10.38
C VAL A 60 -6.17 -8.88 -10.68
N TYR A 61 -6.92 -8.40 -9.72
CA TYR A 61 -7.59 -7.10 -9.82
C TYR A 61 -7.61 -6.39 -8.47
N PHE A 62 -7.72 -5.08 -8.52
CA PHE A 62 -7.96 -4.22 -7.35
C PHE A 62 -8.81 -3.03 -7.79
N GLN A 63 -9.72 -2.62 -6.91
CA GLN A 63 -10.62 -1.51 -7.19
C GLN A 63 -10.64 -0.58 -5.97
N VAL A 64 -10.67 0.72 -6.24
CA VAL A 64 -10.72 1.76 -5.21
C VAL A 64 -11.53 2.94 -5.73
N SER A 65 -12.19 3.66 -4.83
CA SER A 65 -12.98 4.84 -5.14
C SER A 65 -12.89 5.84 -3.99
N ASN A 66 -13.08 7.12 -4.30
CA ASN A 66 -13.25 8.17 -3.31
C ASN A 66 -14.72 8.42 -2.95
N LYS A 67 -15.67 7.57 -3.38
CA LYS A 67 -17.11 7.70 -3.17
C LYS A 67 -17.64 6.74 -2.09
N GLY A 68 -18.51 7.25 -1.21
CA GLY A 68 -19.30 6.46 -0.27
C GLY A 68 -18.45 5.63 0.71
N LEU A 69 -18.86 4.41 0.98
CA LEU A 69 -18.15 3.48 1.87
C LEU A 69 -16.73 3.15 1.37
N PHE A 70 -16.46 3.27 0.08
CA PHE A 70 -15.13 3.06 -0.49
C PHE A 70 -14.17 4.22 -0.22
N SER A 71 -14.66 5.40 0.13
CA SER A 71 -13.81 6.53 0.50
C SER A 71 -13.04 6.29 1.79
N SER A 72 -13.63 5.59 2.76
CA SER A 72 -12.92 5.17 3.99
C SER A 72 -11.80 4.19 3.67
N THR A 73 -12.06 3.23 2.78
CA THR A 73 -11.03 2.27 2.32
C THR A 73 -9.86 2.98 1.64
N LEU A 74 -10.13 3.95 0.76
CA LEU A 74 -9.07 4.76 0.14
C LEU A 74 -8.28 5.55 1.19
N SER A 75 -8.97 6.20 2.13
CA SER A 75 -8.34 6.96 3.20
C SER A 75 -7.44 6.09 4.07
N ASP A 76 -7.92 4.91 4.47
CA ASP A 76 -7.16 3.95 5.28
C ASP A 76 -5.91 3.45 4.52
N LEU A 77 -6.05 3.20 3.22
CA LEU A 77 -4.92 2.79 2.39
C LEU A 77 -3.91 3.93 2.17
N VAL A 78 -4.38 5.16 1.95
CA VAL A 78 -3.51 6.34 1.85
C VAL A 78 -2.75 6.56 3.16
N ASN A 79 -3.41 6.40 4.30
CA ASN A 79 -2.76 6.49 5.61
C ASN A 79 -1.72 5.37 5.80
N LYS A 80 -2.05 4.14 5.40
CA LYS A 80 -1.14 2.98 5.47
C LYS A 80 0.13 3.17 4.64
N TYR A 81 0.04 3.87 3.52
CA TYR A 81 1.15 4.15 2.61
C TYR A 81 1.67 5.58 2.72
N SER A 82 1.36 6.29 3.81
CA SER A 82 1.68 7.72 3.95
C SER A 82 3.17 8.03 3.80
N ALA A 83 4.04 7.16 4.31
CA ALA A 83 5.49 7.35 4.23
C ALA A 83 6.00 7.25 2.78
N GLU A 84 5.53 6.26 2.02
CA GLU A 84 5.89 6.07 0.62
C GLU A 84 5.32 7.20 -0.28
N ILE A 85 4.10 7.63 0.02
CA ILE A 85 3.46 8.77 -0.68
C ILE A 85 4.24 10.06 -0.43
N GLU A 86 4.69 10.29 0.80
CA GLU A 86 5.49 11.46 1.14
C GLU A 86 6.84 11.44 0.46
N GLU A 87 7.48 10.28 0.41
CA GLU A 87 8.73 10.10 -0.35
C GLU A 87 8.55 10.40 -1.85
N MET A 88 7.44 9.94 -2.45
CA MET A 88 7.13 10.23 -3.85
C MET A 88 6.92 11.72 -4.11
N LYS A 89 6.27 12.44 -3.20
CA LYS A 89 6.10 13.89 -3.29
C LYS A 89 7.44 14.61 -3.20
N ASN A 90 8.27 14.24 -2.23
CA ASN A 90 9.58 14.84 -2.02
C ASN A 90 10.51 14.64 -3.22
N ASN A 91 10.33 13.56 -3.97
CA ASN A 91 11.05 13.24 -5.21
C ASN A 91 10.37 13.79 -6.47
N ALA A 92 9.34 14.64 -6.34
CA ALA A 92 8.54 15.20 -7.43
C ALA A 92 7.93 14.14 -8.37
N LEU A 93 7.72 12.92 -7.88
CA LEU A 93 7.06 11.83 -8.61
C LEU A 93 5.54 11.85 -8.47
N MET A 94 5.01 12.73 -7.64
CA MET A 94 3.59 12.93 -7.40
C MET A 94 3.30 14.42 -7.37
N SER A 95 2.17 14.83 -7.97
CA SER A 95 1.81 16.24 -8.05
C SER A 95 1.58 16.83 -6.64
N GLU A 96 2.12 18.00 -6.41
CA GLU A 96 1.72 18.79 -5.25
C GLU A 96 0.28 19.30 -5.45
N ARG A 97 -0.45 19.40 -4.33
CA ARG A 97 -1.80 19.95 -4.35
C ARG A 97 -1.74 21.39 -4.84
N ARG A 98 -2.02 21.63 -6.12
CA ARG A 98 -2.33 22.98 -6.57
C ARG A 98 -3.65 23.38 -5.93
N THR A 99 -3.64 24.44 -5.15
CA THR A 99 -4.85 25.19 -4.79
C THR A 99 -5.30 25.88 -6.07
N ASP A 100 -6.07 25.16 -6.87
CA ASP A 100 -6.59 25.72 -8.11
C ASP A 100 -7.65 26.74 -7.77
N TRP A 101 -7.38 27.98 -8.16
CA TRP A 101 -8.35 29.06 -8.21
C TRP A 101 -9.47 28.80 -9.23
N GLY A 102 -9.50 27.61 -9.83
CA GLY A 102 -10.52 27.09 -10.73
C GLY A 102 -11.94 27.11 -10.16
N PHE A 103 -12.08 27.19 -8.82
CA PHE A 103 -13.37 27.43 -8.17
C PHE A 103 -14.09 28.69 -8.70
N LEU A 104 -13.37 29.73 -9.08
CA LEU A 104 -13.94 30.98 -9.60
C LEU A 104 -14.33 30.87 -11.08
N TRP A 105 -13.83 29.88 -11.82
CA TRP A 105 -14.05 29.72 -13.26
C TRP A 105 -14.80 28.44 -13.64
N GLY A 106 -15.29 27.66 -12.65
CA GLY A 106 -16.09 26.46 -12.87
C GLY A 106 -15.31 25.24 -13.39
N GLU A 107 -14.01 25.31 -13.46
CA GLU A 107 -13.16 24.15 -13.73
C GLU A 107 -12.85 23.40 -12.44
N TYR A 108 -13.65 22.40 -12.14
CA TYR A 108 -13.33 21.44 -11.10
C TYR A 108 -12.35 20.42 -11.67
N SER A 109 -11.06 20.59 -11.41
CA SER A 109 -10.14 19.47 -11.60
C SER A 109 -10.47 18.39 -10.57
N VAL A 110 -10.81 17.19 -11.03
CA VAL A 110 -10.75 15.99 -10.17
C VAL A 110 -9.42 16.05 -9.49
N GLY A 111 -9.39 16.00 -8.14
CA GLY A 111 -8.16 16.17 -7.41
C GLY A 111 -7.09 15.24 -7.94
N GLN A 112 -6.30 15.69 -8.87
CA GLN A 112 -5.25 14.93 -9.54
C GLN A 112 -4.39 14.19 -8.51
N ASN A 113 -4.14 14.85 -7.38
CA ASN A 113 -3.43 14.29 -6.24
C ASN A 113 -4.15 13.08 -5.62
N ASP A 114 -5.49 13.08 -5.51
CA ASP A 114 -6.21 11.95 -4.93
C ASP A 114 -6.26 10.77 -5.91
N PHE A 115 -6.33 11.07 -7.20
CA PHE A 115 -6.22 10.05 -8.24
C PHE A 115 -4.82 9.40 -8.28
N GLU A 116 -3.76 10.22 -8.22
CA GLU A 116 -2.38 9.72 -8.20
C GLU A 116 -2.12 8.83 -6.96
N LYS A 117 -2.64 9.24 -5.79
CA LYS A 117 -2.59 8.41 -4.58
C LYS A 117 -3.36 7.10 -4.75
N ALA A 118 -4.56 7.16 -5.33
CA ALA A 118 -5.38 5.98 -5.58
C ALA A 118 -4.68 5.01 -6.54
N PHE A 119 -4.07 5.54 -7.60
CA PHE A 119 -3.30 4.75 -8.56
C PHE A 119 -2.09 4.07 -7.90
N PHE A 120 -1.33 4.82 -7.12
CA PHE A 120 -0.21 4.28 -6.37
C PHE A 120 -0.65 3.16 -5.41
N VAL A 121 -1.68 3.43 -4.59
CA VAL A 121 -2.22 2.47 -3.63
C VAL A 121 -2.73 1.21 -4.32
N ALA A 122 -3.47 1.36 -5.42
CA ALA A 122 -3.97 0.22 -6.20
C ALA A 122 -2.82 -0.63 -6.76
N THR A 123 -1.76 0.02 -7.25
CA THR A 123 -0.55 -0.67 -7.71
C THR A 123 0.11 -1.46 -6.58
N GLN A 124 0.24 -0.89 -5.38
CA GLN A 124 0.80 -1.59 -4.22
C GLN A 124 -0.05 -2.79 -3.77
N GLU A 125 -1.36 -2.64 -3.81
CA GLU A 125 -2.26 -3.75 -3.47
C GLU A 125 -2.26 -4.85 -4.53
N LEU A 126 -2.11 -4.53 -5.83
CA LEU A 126 -1.87 -5.53 -6.88
C LEU A 126 -0.58 -6.32 -6.65
N LYS A 127 0.52 -5.63 -6.32
CA LYS A 127 1.80 -6.27 -5.98
C LYS A 127 1.65 -7.26 -4.82
N LYS A 128 0.96 -6.86 -3.75
CA LYS A 128 0.70 -7.73 -2.61
C LYS A 128 -0.09 -8.96 -2.98
N ARG A 129 -1.16 -8.78 -3.77
CA ARG A 129 -1.99 -9.90 -4.24
C ARG A 129 -1.19 -10.85 -5.13
N ALA A 130 -0.35 -10.32 -6.03
CA ALA A 130 0.54 -11.13 -6.85
C ALA A 130 1.49 -11.97 -5.98
N LEU A 131 2.11 -11.37 -4.98
CA LEU A 131 2.99 -12.07 -4.05
C LEU A 131 2.25 -13.15 -3.25
N MET A 132 1.03 -12.87 -2.79
CA MET A 132 0.17 -13.84 -2.07
C MET A 132 -0.22 -15.03 -2.94
N LEU A 133 -0.38 -14.83 -4.25
CA LEU A 133 -0.64 -15.89 -5.23
C LEU A 133 0.63 -16.67 -5.61
N GLY A 134 1.80 -16.27 -5.10
CA GLY A 134 3.08 -16.92 -5.39
C GLY A 134 3.80 -16.36 -6.63
N GLY A 135 3.27 -15.30 -7.24
CA GLY A 135 3.89 -14.62 -8.37
C GLY A 135 4.92 -13.58 -7.94
N ASP A 136 5.69 -13.10 -8.90
CA ASP A 136 6.69 -12.05 -8.74
C ASP A 136 6.58 -10.95 -9.80
N ALA A 137 5.57 -11.06 -10.70
CA ALA A 137 5.22 -9.99 -11.60
C ALA A 137 3.72 -9.97 -11.94
N VAL A 138 3.22 -8.80 -12.35
CA VAL A 138 1.91 -8.58 -12.96
C VAL A 138 2.15 -8.01 -14.35
N VAL A 139 1.76 -8.75 -15.37
CA VAL A 139 1.90 -8.37 -16.77
C VAL A 139 0.56 -7.94 -17.38
N CYS A 140 0.62 -7.22 -18.50
CA CYS A 140 -0.55 -6.74 -19.23
C CYS A 140 -1.53 -5.98 -18.32
N MET A 141 -1.00 -5.23 -17.34
CA MET A 141 -1.82 -4.46 -16.43
C MET A 141 -2.61 -3.42 -17.20
N ARG A 142 -3.89 -3.35 -16.90
CA ARG A 142 -4.85 -2.36 -17.42
C ARG A 142 -5.56 -1.66 -16.30
N GLN A 143 -6.11 -0.51 -16.62
CA GLN A 143 -6.91 0.29 -15.72
C GLN A 143 -8.16 0.78 -16.41
N ASP A 144 -9.26 0.75 -15.67
CA ASP A 144 -10.51 1.38 -16.06
C ASP A 144 -10.84 2.45 -15.03
N ILE A 145 -11.26 3.61 -15.51
CA ILE A 145 -11.59 4.78 -14.70
C ILE A 145 -12.99 5.21 -15.06
N ASP A 146 -13.88 5.20 -14.10
CA ASP A 146 -15.22 5.76 -14.24
C ASP A 146 -15.32 7.02 -13.39
N LEU A 147 -15.81 8.11 -14.00
CA LEU A 147 -15.96 9.42 -13.37
C LEU A 147 -17.46 9.73 -13.22
N ASP A 148 -17.91 9.87 -12.00
CA ASP A 148 -19.27 10.35 -11.72
C ASP A 148 -19.27 11.90 -11.73
N THR A 149 -19.86 12.48 -12.76
CA THR A 149 -19.85 13.93 -13.03
C THR A 149 -21.02 14.69 -12.43
N ASN A 150 -21.87 14.10 -11.60
CA ASN A 150 -23.03 14.76 -10.99
C ASN A 150 -22.64 15.83 -9.95
N GLY A 151 -21.79 16.78 -10.33
CA GLY A 151 -21.43 17.96 -9.55
C GLY A 151 -20.39 17.73 -8.44
N PHE A 152 -20.05 16.49 -8.12
CA PHE A 152 -18.99 16.11 -7.19
C PHE A 152 -18.05 15.12 -7.89
N GLN A 153 -16.77 15.39 -7.84
CA GLN A 153 -15.77 14.62 -8.57
C GLN A 153 -15.46 13.32 -7.86
N TYR A 154 -16.29 12.32 -8.10
CA TYR A 154 -16.02 10.96 -7.66
C TYR A 154 -15.40 10.16 -8.80
N PHE A 155 -14.47 9.28 -8.44
CA PHE A 155 -13.90 8.34 -9.39
C PHE A 155 -13.99 6.91 -8.85
N TYR A 156 -14.06 5.97 -9.79
CA TYR A 156 -13.83 4.56 -9.57
C TYR A 156 -12.61 4.17 -10.39
N LEU A 157 -11.59 3.68 -9.71
CA LEU A 157 -10.39 3.14 -10.35
C LEU A 157 -10.40 1.64 -10.17
N GLN A 158 -10.39 0.91 -11.27
CA GLN A 158 -10.19 -0.52 -11.31
C GLN A 158 -8.89 -0.81 -12.05
N MET A 159 -8.02 -1.60 -11.43
CA MET A 159 -6.77 -2.08 -12.02
C MET A 159 -6.77 -3.60 -12.04
N TYR A 160 -6.34 -4.18 -13.14
CA TYR A 160 -6.29 -5.63 -13.32
C TYR A 160 -5.13 -6.04 -14.23
N GLY A 161 -4.73 -7.31 -14.13
CA GLY A 161 -3.66 -7.87 -14.94
C GLY A 161 -3.51 -9.36 -14.72
N THR A 162 -2.44 -9.93 -15.22
CA THR A 162 -2.11 -11.35 -15.08
C THR A 162 -0.90 -11.50 -14.17
N VAL A 163 -1.06 -12.27 -13.09
CA VAL A 163 0.04 -12.65 -12.23
C VAL A 163 0.84 -13.76 -12.88
N VAL A 164 2.14 -13.58 -12.89
CA VAL A 164 3.09 -14.54 -13.45
C VAL A 164 4.22 -14.80 -12.48
N LYS A 165 4.89 -15.95 -12.66
CA LYS A 165 6.13 -16.33 -11.99
C LYS A 165 7.24 -16.42 -13.02
N ARG A 166 8.27 -15.59 -12.88
CA ARG A 166 9.42 -15.61 -13.78
C ARG A 166 10.24 -16.88 -13.59
N ILE A 167 10.66 -17.45 -14.71
CA ILE A 167 11.52 -18.62 -14.73
C ILE A 167 12.95 -18.11 -14.74
N ASN A 168 13.59 -18.08 -13.55
CA ASN A 168 15.01 -17.75 -13.47
C ASN A 168 15.80 -18.87 -14.16
N LYS A 169 16.54 -18.52 -15.20
CA LYS A 169 17.53 -19.39 -15.84
C LYS A 169 18.81 -19.41 -15.05
#